data_551f5fb02a25336b176f0f0b0311aa10
#
_entry.id   551f5fb02a25336b176f0f0b0311aa10
#
_cell.length_a   1.000
_cell.length_b   1.000
_cell.length_c   1.000
_cell.angle_alpha   90.00
_cell.angle_beta   90.00
_cell.angle_gamma   90.00
#
_symmetry.space_group_name_H-M   'P 1'
#
loop_
_entity.id
_entity.type
_entity.pdbx_description
1 polymer ?
#
loop_
_entity_poly.entity_id
_entity_poly.type
_entity_poly.pdbx_seq_one_letter_code
_entity_poly.pdbx_strand_id
1 'polypeptide(L)'
;MSELDPSRQFRGSGLIFARAILCRSILLLYIFLLPSFLSAQTATPVKTPPSKLRVFIDCMYECDTEYLRQNIDFIDYVRDRETSDVHVLVTTQETGGGGMSWTMKFIGLDYFQDHDHTLTFTTSQTATEDDRRKELARVFKVGLVSYAAETSAAPNIEVSVKAVAADARESKPSHDRWNYWVFRLGIGGNMNGERTSNNRSFRTNFSASRVTDQWKINISLFSNTNQSTFQVTDIDTVNSNSNSWNLNSLIVKSLGPQWSYGARSSINHSSFSNIDRSIAASPAIEYDFFPYSESTERSLTLQYSIGVTTFEYREVTIFDKFRETVPSHSLNTSIGIRAPWGSIGGSANISQHLNHMDRYRFSFNGNTDIRLFKGFSFNIFGQYDKIGDQIGLRKDEATTEEVLLRLQQRATGYSYYMNFGINYSFGSIFNSTVNPRFGGGCC
;
A
#
# COMPACT_ATOMS: atom_id res chain seq x y z
N MET A 1 -60.17 26.05 -38.76
CA MET A 1 -60.53 25.28 -39.95
C MET A 1 -59.97 23.94 -39.70
N SER A 2 -60.82 23.18 -39.25
CA SER A 2 -61.64 22.04 -39.75
C SER A 2 -60.80 20.75 -39.64
N GLU A 3 -61.19 19.67 -39.06
CA GLU A 3 -62.44 19.02 -38.68
C GLU A 3 -62.02 17.61 -38.26
N LEU A 4 -62.34 17.18 -37.11
CA LEU A 4 -63.28 16.13 -36.74
C LEU A 4 -63.57 15.05 -37.82
N ASP A 5 -63.36 13.75 -37.52
CA ASP A 5 -64.50 12.88 -37.24
C ASP A 5 -64.08 11.47 -36.83
N PRO A 6 -64.91 10.82 -36.03
CA PRO A 6 -64.61 9.55 -35.38
C PRO A 6 -65.31 8.38 -36.06
N SER A 7 -65.07 7.20 -35.63
CA SER A 7 -65.87 5.98 -35.75
C SER A 7 -65.16 4.77 -36.40
N ARG A 8 -64.96 3.72 -35.66
CA ARG A 8 -65.76 2.48 -35.66
C ARG A 8 -65.25 1.46 -34.69
N GLN A 9 -66.10 1.23 -33.71
CA GLN A 9 -66.16 -0.06 -33.02
C GLN A 9 -66.51 -1.18 -34.03
N PHE A 10 -65.97 -2.37 -33.91
CA PHE A 10 -66.68 -3.62 -33.73
C PHE A 10 -65.82 -4.88 -33.86
N ARG A 11 -65.94 -5.75 -32.83
CA ARG A 11 -65.90 -7.22 -32.87
C ARG A 11 -64.58 -7.96 -33.01
N GLY A 12 -64.34 -8.76 -32.00
CA GLY A 12 -63.35 -9.85 -32.02
C GLY A 12 -63.25 -10.66 -30.73
N SER A 13 -64.41 -10.87 -30.08
CA SER A 13 -64.43 -11.79 -28.85
C SER A 13 -64.53 -13.26 -29.26
N GLY A 14 -63.55 -13.77 -29.94
CA GLY A 14 -63.54 -15.17 -30.37
C GLY A 14 -62.18 -15.87 -30.26
N LEU A 15 -61.12 -15.14 -30.04
CA LEU A 15 -59.74 -15.70 -30.08
C LEU A 15 -59.07 -15.96 -28.71
N ILE A 16 -59.76 -15.61 -27.62
CA ILE A 16 -59.17 -15.77 -26.25
C ILE A 16 -59.42 -17.17 -25.68
N PHE A 17 -60.50 -17.85 -26.07
CA PHE A 17 -60.80 -19.20 -25.57
C PHE A 17 -59.98 -20.31 -26.23
N ALA A 18 -59.55 -20.15 -27.48
CA ALA A 18 -58.75 -21.18 -28.16
C ALA A 18 -57.27 -21.22 -27.70
N ARG A 19 -56.74 -20.10 -27.19
CA ARG A 19 -55.35 -20.08 -26.66
C ARG A 19 -55.18 -20.67 -25.25
N ALA A 20 -56.24 -20.66 -24.44
CA ALA A 20 -56.19 -21.21 -23.08
C ALA A 20 -56.20 -22.75 -23.04
N ILE A 21 -56.80 -23.40 -24.03
CA ILE A 21 -56.83 -24.86 -24.09
C ILE A 21 -55.55 -25.44 -24.66
N LEU A 22 -54.93 -24.76 -25.65
CA LEU A 22 -53.65 -25.22 -26.22
C LEU A 22 -52.49 -25.10 -25.22
N CYS A 23 -52.47 -24.05 -24.37
CA CYS A 23 -51.44 -23.85 -23.36
C CYS A 23 -51.49 -24.88 -22.21
N ARG A 24 -52.69 -25.37 -21.83
CA ARG A 24 -52.83 -26.39 -20.81
C ARG A 24 -52.45 -27.78 -21.31
N SER A 25 -52.63 -28.08 -22.59
CA SER A 25 -52.25 -29.39 -23.17
C SER A 25 -50.72 -29.51 -23.35
N ILE A 26 -50.05 -28.38 -23.65
CA ILE A 26 -48.56 -28.35 -23.77
C ILE A 26 -47.89 -28.44 -22.39
N LEU A 27 -48.50 -27.86 -21.34
CA LEU A 27 -47.96 -27.92 -19.98
C LEU A 27 -48.05 -29.32 -19.40
N LEU A 28 -49.12 -30.09 -19.73
CA LEU A 28 -49.26 -31.48 -19.29
C LEU A 28 -48.34 -32.45 -20.05
N LEU A 29 -48.01 -32.14 -21.32
CA LEU A 29 -47.05 -32.95 -22.08
C LEU A 29 -45.59 -32.77 -21.61
N TYR A 30 -45.27 -31.57 -21.07
CA TYR A 30 -43.95 -31.26 -20.54
C TYR A 30 -43.66 -31.91 -19.16
N ILE A 31 -44.75 -32.23 -18.39
CA ILE A 31 -44.60 -32.88 -17.09
C ILE A 31 -44.33 -34.40 -17.26
N PHE A 32 -44.74 -35.01 -18.38
CA PHE A 32 -44.53 -36.43 -18.67
C PHE A 32 -43.20 -36.73 -19.36
N LEU A 33 -42.46 -35.67 -19.83
CA LEU A 33 -41.13 -35.84 -20.47
C LEU A 33 -39.97 -35.38 -19.61
N LEU A 34 -40.16 -35.18 -18.30
CA LEU A 34 -39.06 -35.08 -17.37
C LEU A 34 -38.40 -36.47 -17.21
N PRO A 35 -37.20 -36.70 -17.79
CA PRO A 35 -36.45 -37.86 -17.45
C PRO A 35 -36.22 -37.83 -15.93
N SER A 36 -36.56 -38.90 -15.23
CA SER A 36 -36.13 -39.10 -13.86
C SER A 36 -34.61 -39.08 -13.86
N PHE A 37 -34.04 -37.88 -13.65
CA PHE A 37 -32.65 -37.80 -13.24
C PHE A 37 -32.57 -38.51 -11.91
N LEU A 38 -32.26 -39.81 -11.98
CA LEU A 38 -31.69 -40.53 -10.87
C LEU A 38 -30.49 -39.70 -10.46
N SER A 39 -30.61 -38.94 -9.35
CA SER A 39 -29.47 -38.27 -8.73
C SER A 39 -28.51 -39.38 -8.32
N ALA A 40 -27.63 -39.76 -9.25
CA ALA A 40 -26.41 -40.42 -8.85
C ALA A 40 -25.74 -39.44 -7.86
N GLN A 41 -25.86 -39.71 -6.58
CA GLN A 41 -25.00 -39.14 -5.58
C GLN A 41 -23.58 -39.53 -5.99
N THR A 42 -22.93 -38.68 -6.79
CA THR A 42 -21.49 -38.76 -6.96
C THR A 42 -20.92 -38.61 -5.56
N ALA A 43 -20.48 -39.74 -5.00
CA ALA A 43 -19.71 -39.74 -3.77
C ALA A 43 -18.60 -38.72 -3.98
N THR A 44 -18.61 -37.62 -3.22
CA THR A 44 -17.52 -36.67 -3.20
C THR A 44 -16.26 -37.47 -2.94
N PRO A 45 -15.24 -37.40 -3.81
CA PRO A 45 -14.03 -38.16 -3.61
C PRO A 45 -13.48 -37.78 -2.23
N VAL A 46 -13.30 -38.80 -1.38
CA VAL A 46 -12.67 -38.60 -0.06
C VAL A 46 -11.27 -38.11 -0.35
N LYS A 47 -11.05 -36.81 -0.09
CA LYS A 47 -9.73 -36.20 -0.25
C LYS A 47 -8.79 -36.86 0.76
N THR A 48 -7.74 -37.48 0.31
CA THR A 48 -6.72 -38.08 1.16
C THR A 48 -5.73 -37.02 1.62
N PRO A 49 -5.30 -37.06 2.89
CA PRO A 49 -4.30 -36.09 3.38
C PRO A 49 -3.00 -36.20 2.57
N PRO A 50 -2.32 -35.09 2.30
CA PRO A 50 -1.06 -35.10 1.57
C PRO A 50 0.04 -35.80 2.37
N SER A 51 0.98 -36.43 1.69
CA SER A 51 2.14 -37.06 2.33
C SER A 51 3.10 -36.04 2.94
N LYS A 52 3.25 -34.87 2.30
CA LYS A 52 4.01 -33.73 2.76
C LYS A 52 3.29 -32.46 2.39
N LEU A 53 3.25 -31.49 3.29
CA LEU A 53 2.51 -30.26 3.15
C LEU A 53 3.16 -29.34 2.09
N ARG A 54 2.42 -28.98 1.04
CA ARG A 54 2.85 -28.02 0.02
C ARG A 54 2.43 -26.63 0.43
N VAL A 55 3.40 -25.72 0.58
CA VAL A 55 3.17 -24.37 1.09
C VAL A 55 3.57 -23.33 0.06
N PHE A 56 2.67 -22.42 -0.26
CA PHE A 56 2.94 -21.21 -1.00
C PHE A 56 3.07 -20.02 -0.04
N ILE A 57 4.23 -19.34 -0.07
CA ILE A 57 4.48 -18.16 0.76
C ILE A 57 4.30 -16.91 -0.09
N ASP A 58 3.37 -16.07 0.34
CA ASP A 58 3.08 -14.76 -0.25
C ASP A 58 3.58 -13.65 0.67
N CYS A 59 4.80 -13.20 0.43
CA CYS A 59 5.45 -12.16 1.21
C CYS A 59 6.24 -11.26 0.26
N MET A 60 5.83 -9.99 0.14
CA MET A 60 6.33 -9.13 -0.93
C MET A 60 7.81 -8.74 -0.79
N TYR A 61 8.27 -8.19 0.34
CA TYR A 61 9.65 -7.67 0.44
C TYR A 61 10.31 -7.91 1.80
N GLU A 62 9.56 -8.40 2.77
CA GLU A 62 9.98 -8.42 4.17
C GLU A 62 10.47 -9.80 4.65
N CYS A 63 10.27 -10.86 3.85
CA CYS A 63 10.60 -12.22 4.25
C CYS A 63 11.90 -12.70 3.62
N ASP A 64 12.83 -13.12 4.46
CA ASP A 64 13.98 -13.93 4.04
C ASP A 64 13.50 -15.36 3.71
N THR A 65 13.01 -15.54 2.48
CA THR A 65 12.47 -16.85 2.04
C THR A 65 13.56 -17.90 1.94
N GLU A 66 14.81 -17.54 1.75
CA GLU A 66 15.94 -18.46 1.75
C GLU A 66 16.17 -19.01 3.15
N TYR A 67 16.18 -18.15 4.15
CA TYR A 67 16.27 -18.55 5.56
C TYR A 67 15.12 -19.46 5.98
N LEU A 68 13.88 -19.15 5.53
CA LEU A 68 12.73 -20.00 5.80
C LEU A 68 12.93 -21.41 5.22
N ARG A 69 13.36 -21.52 3.97
CA ARG A 69 13.63 -22.82 3.31
C ARG A 69 14.70 -23.64 4.00
N GLN A 70 15.73 -22.98 4.55
CA GLN A 70 16.81 -23.66 5.29
C GLN A 70 16.37 -24.13 6.68
N ASN A 71 15.41 -23.43 7.30
CA ASN A 71 15.03 -23.67 8.70
C ASN A 71 13.68 -24.38 8.86
N ILE A 72 12.89 -24.54 7.81
CA ILE A 72 11.60 -25.24 7.82
C ILE A 72 11.64 -26.29 6.70
N ASP A 73 12.05 -27.50 7.03
CA ASP A 73 12.33 -28.60 6.09
C ASP A 73 11.21 -29.64 5.99
N PHE A 74 10.25 -29.59 6.90
CA PHE A 74 9.12 -30.54 6.95
C PHE A 74 8.00 -30.24 5.94
N ILE A 75 8.14 -29.18 5.13
CA ILE A 75 7.19 -28.78 4.09
C ILE A 75 7.85 -28.77 2.72
N ASP A 76 7.04 -28.81 1.65
CA ASP A 76 7.46 -28.54 0.29
C ASP A 76 7.05 -27.13 -0.11
N TYR A 77 8.02 -26.30 -0.44
CA TYR A 77 7.77 -24.95 -0.94
C TYR A 77 7.36 -25.03 -2.40
N VAL A 78 6.19 -24.51 -2.72
CA VAL A 78 5.68 -24.44 -4.09
C VAL A 78 5.67 -23.01 -4.61
N ARG A 79 5.82 -22.87 -5.92
CA ARG A 79 5.90 -21.58 -6.57
C ARG A 79 4.52 -20.96 -6.82
N ASP A 80 3.52 -21.80 -7.03
CA ASP A 80 2.20 -21.35 -7.44
C ASP A 80 1.17 -21.71 -6.38
N ARG A 81 0.30 -20.75 -6.05
CA ARG A 81 -0.76 -20.90 -5.06
C ARG A 81 -1.70 -22.09 -5.37
N GLU A 82 -2.06 -22.25 -6.65
CA GLU A 82 -3.00 -23.27 -7.11
C GLU A 82 -2.48 -24.70 -6.91
N THR A 83 -1.21 -24.87 -6.62
CA THR A 83 -0.57 -26.17 -6.36
C THR A 83 -0.25 -26.40 -4.90
N SER A 84 -0.60 -25.45 -4.02
CA SER A 84 -0.33 -25.52 -2.59
C SER A 84 -1.51 -26.12 -1.83
N ASP A 85 -1.20 -26.72 -0.70
CA ASP A 85 -2.17 -27.16 0.30
C ASP A 85 -2.47 -26.04 1.30
N VAL A 86 -1.49 -25.16 1.53
CA VAL A 86 -1.61 -23.97 2.39
C VAL A 86 -0.98 -22.77 1.70
N HIS A 87 -1.73 -21.67 1.64
CA HIS A 87 -1.25 -20.36 1.23
C HIS A 87 -1.01 -19.49 2.47
N VAL A 88 0.23 -19.05 2.69
CA VAL A 88 0.56 -18.15 3.80
C VAL A 88 0.74 -16.74 3.26
N LEU A 89 -0.23 -15.88 3.53
CA LEU A 89 -0.21 -14.47 3.19
C LEU A 89 0.36 -13.66 4.36
N VAL A 90 1.50 -13.01 4.14
CA VAL A 90 2.18 -12.18 5.14
C VAL A 90 1.97 -10.71 4.81
N THR A 91 1.41 -9.98 5.77
CA THR A 91 1.24 -8.52 5.67
C THR A 91 1.91 -7.84 6.85
N THR A 92 2.40 -6.63 6.64
CA THR A 92 3.09 -5.85 7.66
C THR A 92 2.48 -4.48 7.81
N GLN A 93 2.56 -3.91 9.02
CA GLN A 93 2.14 -2.55 9.34
C GLN A 93 3.10 -1.96 10.38
N GLU A 94 3.50 -0.71 10.17
CA GLU A 94 4.33 -0.01 11.14
C GLU A 94 3.55 0.24 12.44
N THR A 95 4.16 -0.08 13.58
CA THR A 95 3.58 0.22 14.90
C THR A 95 3.84 1.68 15.29
N GLY A 96 3.06 2.20 16.24
CA GLY A 96 3.28 3.55 16.79
C GLY A 96 4.68 3.74 17.38
N GLY A 97 5.32 2.67 17.85
CA GLY A 97 6.70 2.65 18.33
C GLY A 97 7.76 2.60 17.22
N GLY A 98 7.34 2.50 15.95
CA GLY A 98 8.23 2.38 14.80
C GLY A 98 8.79 0.99 14.56
N GLY A 99 8.33 0.00 15.32
CA GLY A 99 8.53 -1.41 15.00
C GLY A 99 7.55 -1.87 13.92
N MET A 100 7.54 -3.16 13.65
CA MET A 100 6.69 -3.77 12.64
C MET A 100 5.73 -4.77 13.28
N SER A 101 4.45 -4.62 13.01
CA SER A 101 3.42 -5.63 13.29
C SER A 101 3.27 -6.52 12.06
N TRP A 102 3.37 -7.82 12.27
CA TRP A 102 3.29 -8.86 11.26
C TRP A 102 1.98 -9.61 11.42
N THR A 103 1.26 -9.75 10.33
CA THR A 103 0.05 -10.57 10.27
C THR A 103 0.28 -11.66 9.24
N MET A 104 0.19 -12.92 9.70
CA MET A 104 0.37 -14.12 8.89
C MET A 104 -0.96 -14.84 8.82
N LYS A 105 -1.60 -14.81 7.66
CA LYS A 105 -2.85 -15.51 7.40
C LYS A 105 -2.54 -16.84 6.70
N PHE A 106 -2.82 -17.94 7.38
CA PHE A 106 -2.71 -19.29 6.87
C PHE A 106 -4.06 -19.66 6.27
N ILE A 107 -4.10 -19.87 4.97
CA ILE A 107 -5.30 -20.13 4.19
C ILE A 107 -5.22 -21.58 3.69
N GLY A 108 -6.10 -22.44 4.18
CA GLY A 108 -6.18 -23.82 3.76
C GLY A 108 -6.77 -23.95 2.35
N LEU A 109 -6.15 -24.77 1.52
CA LEU A 109 -6.58 -25.06 0.17
C LEU A 109 -6.78 -26.56 0.00
N ASP A 110 -7.53 -26.95 -1.01
CA ASP A 110 -7.81 -28.36 -1.36
C ASP A 110 -8.28 -29.19 -0.17
N TYR A 111 -7.45 -30.07 0.39
CA TYR A 111 -7.78 -30.90 1.54
C TYR A 111 -8.09 -30.08 2.79
N PHE A 112 -7.39 -28.97 2.98
CA PHE A 112 -7.50 -28.06 4.12
C PHE A 112 -8.46 -26.88 3.90
N GLN A 113 -9.35 -26.98 2.92
CA GLN A 113 -10.34 -25.92 2.67
C GLN A 113 -11.13 -25.62 3.95
N ASP A 114 -11.36 -24.33 4.23
CA ASP A 114 -12.02 -23.80 5.43
C ASP A 114 -11.23 -23.98 6.76
N HIS A 115 -9.97 -24.42 6.68
CA HIS A 115 -9.08 -24.49 7.84
C HIS A 115 -8.14 -23.29 7.85
N ASP A 116 -8.70 -22.09 8.05
CA ASP A 116 -7.97 -20.84 8.06
C ASP A 116 -7.66 -20.39 9.49
N HIS A 117 -6.49 -19.82 9.69
CA HIS A 117 -6.17 -19.11 10.92
C HIS A 117 -5.16 -17.99 10.70
N THR A 118 -5.07 -17.08 11.67
CA THR A 118 -4.18 -15.93 11.59
C THR A 118 -3.32 -15.82 12.84
N LEU A 119 -2.03 -15.62 12.66
CA LEU A 119 -1.08 -15.33 13.73
C LEU A 119 -0.51 -13.91 13.54
N THR A 120 -0.35 -13.22 14.65
CA THR A 120 0.26 -11.89 14.67
C THR A 120 1.42 -11.84 15.64
N PHE A 121 2.45 -11.08 15.30
CA PHE A 121 3.55 -10.77 16.20
C PHE A 121 4.12 -9.40 15.88
N THR A 122 4.91 -8.84 16.79
CA THR A 122 5.55 -7.54 16.61
C THR A 122 7.05 -7.66 16.77
N THR A 123 7.78 -6.91 15.94
CA THR A 123 9.22 -6.73 16.09
C THR A 123 9.51 -5.29 16.47
N SER A 124 10.52 -5.07 17.31
CA SER A 124 10.93 -3.72 17.69
C SER A 124 11.56 -2.98 16.51
N GLN A 125 11.61 -1.65 16.59
CA GLN A 125 12.33 -0.84 15.60
C GLN A 125 13.83 -1.18 15.54
N THR A 126 14.41 -1.59 16.66
CA THR A 126 15.82 -1.93 16.78
C THR A 126 16.11 -3.41 16.49
N ALA A 127 15.08 -4.19 16.13
CA ALA A 127 15.26 -5.58 15.74
C ALA A 127 16.15 -5.66 14.50
N THR A 128 17.19 -6.47 14.59
CA THR A 128 18.07 -6.76 13.47
C THR A 128 17.33 -7.58 12.41
N GLU A 129 17.87 -7.68 11.22
CA GLU A 129 17.35 -8.57 10.20
C GLU A 129 17.35 -10.03 10.68
N ASP A 130 18.37 -10.43 11.40
CA ASP A 130 18.49 -11.77 12.01
C ASP A 130 17.40 -12.03 13.06
N ASP A 131 17.07 -11.04 13.90
CA ASP A 131 15.97 -11.16 14.87
C ASP A 131 14.63 -11.32 14.14
N ARG A 132 14.40 -10.53 13.10
CA ARG A 132 13.15 -10.59 12.30
C ARG A 132 12.97 -11.94 11.61
N ARG A 133 14.00 -12.41 10.89
CA ARG A 133 13.92 -13.71 10.18
C ARG A 133 13.76 -14.91 11.11
N LYS A 134 14.39 -14.89 12.30
CA LYS A 134 14.24 -15.93 13.31
C LYS A 134 12.83 -15.97 13.89
N GLU A 135 12.29 -14.80 14.24
CA GLU A 135 10.92 -14.71 14.77
C GLU A 135 9.88 -15.09 13.71
N LEU A 136 10.08 -14.63 12.47
CA LEU A 136 9.26 -15.03 11.34
C LEU A 136 9.24 -16.55 11.16
N ALA A 137 10.41 -17.21 11.13
CA ALA A 137 10.51 -18.66 10.99
C ALA A 137 9.85 -19.40 12.17
N ARG A 138 9.96 -18.85 13.38
CA ARG A 138 9.30 -19.39 14.56
C ARG A 138 7.77 -19.39 14.41
N VAL A 139 7.21 -18.24 14.00
CA VAL A 139 5.76 -18.10 13.85
C VAL A 139 5.24 -18.93 12.67
N PHE A 140 6.00 -19.01 11.56
CA PHE A 140 5.68 -19.92 10.46
C PHE A 140 5.57 -21.36 10.92
N LYS A 141 6.55 -21.86 11.69
CA LYS A 141 6.52 -23.23 12.24
C LYS A 141 5.27 -23.46 13.09
N VAL A 142 4.97 -22.51 13.98
CA VAL A 142 3.77 -22.61 14.85
C VAL A 142 2.49 -22.67 14.04
N GLY A 143 2.34 -21.80 13.02
CA GLY A 143 1.15 -21.78 12.18
C GLY A 143 0.98 -23.03 11.31
N LEU A 144 2.08 -23.64 10.86
CA LEU A 144 2.02 -24.81 9.99
C LEU A 144 1.84 -26.13 10.76
N VAL A 145 2.06 -26.16 12.07
CA VAL A 145 1.93 -27.39 12.87
C VAL A 145 0.53 -27.99 12.79
N SER A 146 -0.53 -27.17 12.82
CA SER A 146 -1.92 -27.65 12.74
C SER A 146 -2.19 -28.42 11.45
N TYR A 147 -1.70 -27.92 10.33
CA TYR A 147 -1.82 -28.57 9.02
C TYR A 147 -0.92 -29.82 8.92
N ALA A 148 0.32 -29.71 9.39
CA ALA A 148 1.27 -30.81 9.35
C ALA A 148 0.80 -32.00 10.21
N ALA A 149 0.09 -31.74 11.31
CA ALA A 149 -0.51 -32.78 12.18
C ALA A 149 -1.59 -33.61 11.50
N GLU A 150 -2.15 -33.13 10.40
CA GLU A 150 -3.15 -33.89 9.60
C GLU A 150 -2.52 -34.60 8.40
N THR A 151 -1.19 -34.52 8.22
CA THR A 151 -0.48 -35.23 7.16
C THR A 151 0.13 -36.54 7.66
N SER A 152 0.75 -37.33 6.80
CA SER A 152 1.52 -38.49 7.18
C SER A 152 2.76 -38.19 8.03
N ALA A 153 3.15 -36.92 8.18
CA ALA A 153 4.23 -36.47 9.04
C ALA A 153 3.83 -36.39 10.52
N ALA A 154 2.55 -36.46 10.85
CA ALA A 154 2.01 -36.32 12.22
C ALA A 154 2.78 -37.12 13.29
N PRO A 155 3.12 -38.44 13.09
CA PRO A 155 3.84 -39.21 14.09
C PRO A 155 5.25 -38.72 14.41
N ASN A 156 5.83 -37.86 13.55
CA ASN A 156 7.19 -37.36 13.69
C ASN A 156 7.23 -35.88 14.23
N ILE A 157 6.06 -35.34 14.60
CA ILE A 157 5.98 -33.98 15.12
C ILE A 157 6.14 -34.00 16.63
N GLU A 158 7.23 -33.38 17.10
CA GLU A 158 7.45 -33.09 18.50
C GLU A 158 7.31 -31.59 18.77
N VAL A 159 6.39 -31.21 19.65
CA VAL A 159 6.18 -29.83 20.08
C VAL A 159 6.75 -29.65 21.49
N SER A 160 7.82 -28.89 21.62
CA SER A 160 8.38 -28.53 22.92
C SER A 160 8.09 -27.07 23.26
N VAL A 161 7.58 -26.82 24.45
CA VAL A 161 7.39 -25.48 24.99
C VAL A 161 8.50 -25.23 26.03
N LYS A 162 9.37 -24.27 25.75
CA LYS A 162 10.35 -23.83 26.79
C LYS A 162 9.55 -23.20 27.93
N ALA A 163 9.72 -23.72 29.14
CA ALA A 163 9.11 -23.12 30.31
C ALA A 163 9.57 -21.65 30.41
N VAL A 164 8.61 -20.74 30.43
CA VAL A 164 8.90 -19.34 30.74
C VAL A 164 9.27 -19.32 32.23
N ALA A 165 10.48 -18.82 32.55
CA ALA A 165 10.90 -18.69 33.95
C ALA A 165 9.83 -17.93 34.73
N ALA A 166 9.54 -18.40 35.96
CA ALA A 166 8.46 -17.84 36.80
C ALA A 166 8.60 -16.33 37.00
N ASP A 167 9.80 -15.81 36.95
CA ASP A 167 10.14 -14.38 37.07
C ASP A 167 9.63 -13.53 35.88
N ALA A 168 9.35 -14.13 34.72
CA ALA A 168 8.78 -13.43 33.59
C ALA A 168 7.25 -13.22 33.70
N ARG A 169 6.57 -13.87 34.67
CA ARG A 169 5.10 -13.73 34.89
C ARG A 169 4.72 -12.54 35.74
N GLU A 170 5.67 -11.92 36.45
CA GLU A 170 5.46 -10.68 37.22
C GLU A 170 6.08 -9.45 36.56
N SER A 171 6.11 -9.35 35.25
CA SER A 171 6.25 -8.02 34.68
C SER A 171 4.96 -7.27 34.99
N LYS A 172 4.96 -6.56 36.14
CA LYS A 172 4.02 -5.46 36.39
C LYS A 172 3.94 -4.67 35.09
N PRO A 173 2.75 -4.22 34.63
CA PRO A 173 2.64 -3.36 33.49
C PRO A 173 3.65 -2.24 33.70
N SER A 174 4.74 -2.26 32.95
CA SER A 174 5.82 -1.29 33.11
C SER A 174 5.16 0.05 32.84
N HIS A 175 5.11 0.90 33.86
CA HIS A 175 4.58 2.25 33.70
C HIS A 175 5.42 2.88 32.58
N ASP A 176 4.82 3.06 31.39
CA ASP A 176 5.50 3.69 30.28
C ASP A 176 5.79 5.16 30.64
N ARG A 177 7.04 5.42 31.00
CA ARG A 177 7.54 6.74 31.42
C ARG A 177 7.40 7.78 30.31
N TRP A 178 7.31 7.32 29.05
CA TRP A 178 7.21 8.16 27.86
C TRP A 178 5.77 8.36 27.39
N ASN A 179 4.80 7.70 27.99
CA ASN A 179 3.37 7.79 27.63
C ASN A 179 3.14 7.64 26.12
N TYR A 180 3.67 6.57 25.54
CA TYR A 180 3.64 6.23 24.10
C TYR A 180 4.42 7.19 23.17
N TRP A 181 5.20 8.14 23.70
CA TRP A 181 6.07 8.95 22.88
C TRP A 181 7.31 8.18 22.43
N VAL A 182 7.60 8.29 21.13
CA VAL A 182 8.81 7.74 20.51
C VAL A 182 9.54 8.84 19.78
N PHE A 183 10.81 9.03 20.10
CA PHE A 183 11.67 10.04 19.49
C PHE A 183 12.72 9.35 18.63
N ARG A 184 12.98 9.91 17.44
CA ARG A 184 14.00 9.41 16.52
C ARG A 184 14.84 10.56 16.03
N LEU A 185 16.13 10.35 15.97
CA LEU A 185 17.10 11.27 15.38
C LEU A 185 17.95 10.49 14.39
N GLY A 186 18.01 10.96 13.17
CA GLY A 186 18.85 10.38 12.12
C GLY A 186 19.71 11.45 11.46
N ILE A 187 20.95 11.10 11.20
CA ILE A 187 21.91 11.92 10.46
C ILE A 187 22.52 11.00 9.40
N GLY A 188 22.57 11.46 8.18
CA GLY A 188 23.14 10.70 7.08
C GLY A 188 23.65 11.58 5.97
N GLY A 189 24.47 11.03 5.11
CA GLY A 189 24.97 11.72 3.94
C GLY A 189 25.42 10.74 2.88
N ASN A 190 25.47 11.22 1.66
CA ASN A 190 26.10 10.50 0.55
C ASN A 190 27.00 11.43 -0.23
N MET A 191 28.06 10.88 -0.76
CA MET A 191 29.00 11.56 -1.62
C MET A 191 29.22 10.68 -2.84
N ASN A 192 29.08 11.27 -4.01
CA ASN A 192 29.43 10.62 -5.25
C ASN A 192 30.17 11.62 -6.14
N GLY A 193 31.19 11.17 -6.82
CA GLY A 193 31.99 12.03 -7.65
C GLY A 193 32.66 11.27 -8.76
N GLU A 194 32.91 11.98 -9.81
CA GLU A 194 33.71 11.62 -10.95
C GLU A 194 34.60 12.81 -11.38
N ARG A 195 35.37 12.67 -12.42
CA ARG A 195 36.30 13.74 -12.87
C ARG A 195 35.58 15.07 -13.13
N THR A 196 34.36 15.02 -13.68
CA THR A 196 33.62 16.20 -14.18
C THR A 196 32.48 16.62 -13.25
N SER A 197 32.13 15.81 -12.25
CA SER A 197 31.07 16.15 -11.31
C SER A 197 31.38 15.65 -9.91
N ASN A 198 30.96 16.42 -8.91
CA ASN A 198 31.01 16.03 -7.51
C ASN A 198 29.70 16.44 -6.86
N ASN A 199 29.04 15.50 -6.20
CA ASN A 199 27.80 15.75 -5.49
C ASN A 199 27.92 15.27 -4.04
N ARG A 200 27.54 16.13 -3.10
CA ARG A 200 27.52 15.85 -1.67
C ARG A 200 26.14 16.19 -1.14
N SER A 201 25.52 15.23 -0.45
CA SER A 201 24.22 15.43 0.19
C SER A 201 24.35 15.12 1.67
N PHE A 202 23.83 16.01 2.49
CA PHE A 202 23.75 15.84 3.93
C PHE A 202 22.30 15.96 4.39
N ARG A 203 21.85 14.99 5.21
CA ARG A 203 20.45 14.89 5.66
C ARG A 203 20.40 14.76 7.16
N THR A 204 19.45 15.47 7.76
CA THR A 204 19.11 15.31 9.18
C THR A 204 17.62 15.14 9.28
N ASN A 205 17.19 14.18 10.09
CA ASN A 205 15.78 13.98 10.41
C ASN A 205 15.61 13.81 11.92
N PHE A 206 14.58 14.44 12.43
CA PHE A 206 14.08 14.25 13.79
C PHE A 206 12.59 13.97 13.72
N SER A 207 12.10 13.03 14.52
CA SER A 207 10.67 12.80 14.66
C SER A 207 10.30 12.51 16.11
N ALA A 208 9.13 12.98 16.51
CA ALA A 208 8.47 12.65 17.75
C ALA A 208 7.06 12.15 17.39
N SER A 209 6.74 10.92 17.74
CA SER A 209 5.47 10.30 17.43
C SER A 209 4.82 9.75 18.70
N ARG A 210 3.50 9.89 18.80
CA ARG A 210 2.68 9.29 19.83
C ARG A 210 1.44 8.68 19.17
N VAL A 211 1.28 7.38 19.29
CA VAL A 211 0.14 6.66 18.71
C VAL A 211 -0.54 5.84 19.80
N THR A 212 -1.82 6.07 19.96
CA THR A 212 -2.72 5.32 20.83
C THR A 212 -4.00 5.01 20.06
N ASP A 213 -4.90 4.23 20.60
CA ASP A 213 -6.20 3.93 19.95
C ASP A 213 -7.02 5.18 19.61
N GLN A 214 -6.85 6.24 20.38
CA GLN A 214 -7.62 7.48 20.24
C GLN A 214 -6.84 8.60 19.54
N TRP A 215 -5.52 8.65 19.67
CA TRP A 215 -4.70 9.75 19.21
C TRP A 215 -3.52 9.28 18.36
N LYS A 216 -3.31 9.98 17.26
CA LYS A 216 -2.08 9.90 16.46
C LYS A 216 -1.48 11.30 16.36
N ILE A 217 -0.32 11.47 16.96
CA ILE A 217 0.45 12.71 16.93
C ILE A 217 1.79 12.40 16.28
N ASN A 218 2.18 13.19 15.29
CA ASN A 218 3.48 13.09 14.66
C ASN A 218 4.05 14.49 14.44
N ILE A 219 5.25 14.74 14.91
CA ILE A 219 6.03 15.94 14.65
C ILE A 219 7.32 15.52 14.00
N SER A 220 7.65 16.05 12.84
CA SER A 220 8.86 15.68 12.11
C SER A 220 9.59 16.91 11.55
N LEU A 221 10.88 16.95 11.76
CA LEU A 221 11.80 17.90 11.14
C LEU A 221 12.72 17.14 10.18
N PHE A 222 12.77 17.58 8.96
CA PHE A 222 13.69 17.06 7.96
C PHE A 222 14.51 18.21 7.39
N SER A 223 15.80 18.02 7.21
CA SER A 223 16.68 18.96 6.54
C SER A 223 17.57 18.24 5.55
N ASN A 224 17.75 18.83 4.39
CA ASN A 224 18.64 18.33 3.35
C ASN A 224 19.42 19.46 2.71
N THR A 225 20.74 19.30 2.64
CA THR A 225 21.65 20.21 1.95
C THR A 225 22.37 19.44 0.87
N ASN A 226 22.27 19.91 -0.37
CA ASN A 226 22.98 19.36 -1.51
C ASN A 226 23.97 20.38 -2.05
N GLN A 227 25.21 19.94 -2.24
CA GLN A 227 26.27 20.70 -2.89
C GLN A 227 26.72 19.91 -4.11
N SER A 228 26.59 20.51 -5.28
CA SER A 228 27.01 19.92 -6.55
C SER A 228 27.98 20.84 -7.25
N THR A 229 29.07 20.27 -7.76
CA THR A 229 30.06 20.95 -8.58
C THR A 229 30.12 20.25 -9.92
N PHE A 230 29.97 21.01 -11.00
CA PHE A 230 30.01 20.51 -12.36
C PHE A 230 31.11 21.24 -13.14
N GLN A 231 32.01 20.50 -13.75
CA GLN A 231 32.99 21.03 -14.68
C GLN A 231 32.36 21.10 -16.07
N VAL A 232 32.05 22.31 -16.53
CA VAL A 232 31.38 22.53 -17.83
C VAL A 232 32.38 22.55 -18.96
N THR A 233 33.56 23.18 -18.70
CA THR A 233 34.72 23.16 -19.58
C THR A 233 35.98 22.88 -18.74
N ASP A 234 37.15 22.82 -19.39
CA ASP A 234 38.42 22.60 -18.67
C ASP A 234 38.75 23.72 -17.65
N ILE A 235 38.15 24.90 -17.83
CA ILE A 235 38.38 26.06 -17.00
C ILE A 235 37.13 26.55 -16.23
N ASP A 236 35.93 26.14 -16.65
CA ASP A 236 34.67 26.62 -16.06
C ASP A 236 34.01 25.54 -15.20
N THR A 237 33.70 25.92 -13.98
CA THR A 237 32.96 25.10 -13.00
C THR A 237 31.71 25.79 -12.53
N VAL A 238 30.60 25.08 -12.53
CA VAL A 238 29.32 25.52 -11.94
C VAL A 238 29.14 24.87 -10.58
N ASN A 239 28.99 25.70 -9.55
CA ASN A 239 28.68 25.25 -8.20
C ASN A 239 27.22 25.53 -7.90
N SER A 240 26.52 24.48 -7.44
CA SER A 240 25.15 24.59 -6.97
C SER A 240 25.07 24.20 -5.51
N ASN A 241 24.42 25.05 -4.74
CA ASN A 241 24.10 24.77 -3.35
C ASN A 241 22.59 24.91 -3.15
N SER A 242 21.91 23.81 -2.86
CA SER A 242 20.49 23.81 -2.53
C SER A 242 20.27 23.29 -1.13
N ASN A 243 19.44 23.99 -0.39
CA ASN A 243 19.01 23.55 0.92
C ASN A 243 17.49 23.56 1.02
N SER A 244 16.99 22.63 1.79
CA SER A 244 15.58 22.55 2.14
C SER A 244 15.42 22.01 3.55
N TRP A 245 14.45 22.51 4.27
CA TRP A 245 14.02 21.93 5.53
C TRP A 245 12.50 22.06 5.67
N ASN A 246 11.92 21.12 6.38
CA ASN A 246 10.49 21.16 6.70
C ASN A 246 10.26 20.65 8.11
N LEU A 247 9.42 21.37 8.85
CA LEU A 247 8.85 20.96 10.11
C LEU A 247 7.38 20.70 9.87
N ASN A 248 6.95 19.45 10.08
CA ASN A 248 5.57 19.03 9.93
C ASN A 248 4.99 18.59 11.26
N SER A 249 3.72 18.89 11.48
CA SER A 249 2.95 18.39 12.61
C SER A 249 1.63 17.82 12.10
N LEU A 250 1.27 16.66 12.62
CA LEU A 250 0.00 16.00 12.39
C LEU A 250 -0.60 15.62 13.74
N ILE A 251 -1.83 16.02 13.98
CA ILE A 251 -2.61 15.63 15.16
C ILE A 251 -3.94 15.08 14.67
N VAL A 252 -4.23 13.82 14.99
CA VAL A 252 -5.49 13.16 14.63
C VAL A 252 -6.12 12.56 15.87
N LYS A 253 -7.42 12.70 15.96
CA LYS A 253 -8.26 12.04 16.96
C LYS A 253 -9.27 11.12 16.30
N SER A 254 -9.31 9.88 16.74
CA SER A 254 -10.32 8.90 16.34
C SER A 254 -11.67 9.25 16.96
N LEU A 255 -12.74 9.17 16.15
CA LEU A 255 -14.15 9.30 16.59
C LEU A 255 -14.89 7.96 16.56
N GLY A 256 -14.20 6.88 16.25
CA GLY A 256 -14.77 5.55 16.14
C GLY A 256 -14.03 4.70 15.10
N PRO A 257 -14.62 3.58 14.66
CA PRO A 257 -13.93 2.66 13.75
C PRO A 257 -13.73 3.20 12.34
N GLN A 258 -14.44 4.25 11.93
CA GLN A 258 -14.45 4.75 10.56
C GLN A 258 -14.20 6.27 10.44
N TRP A 259 -14.43 7.05 11.48
CA TRP A 259 -14.29 8.49 11.44
C TRP A 259 -13.10 8.99 12.25
N SER A 260 -12.38 9.94 11.70
CA SER A 260 -11.36 10.69 12.42
C SER A 260 -11.36 12.17 11.98
N TYR A 261 -10.88 13.02 12.86
CA TYR A 261 -10.60 14.41 12.53
C TYR A 261 -9.21 14.79 13.03
N GLY A 262 -8.63 15.78 12.41
CA GLY A 262 -7.30 16.21 12.77
C GLY A 262 -6.90 17.52 12.13
N ALA A 263 -5.64 17.87 12.32
CA ALA A 263 -5.04 19.03 11.71
C ALA A 263 -3.60 18.71 11.28
N ARG A 264 -3.20 19.32 10.19
CA ARG A 264 -1.80 19.36 9.72
C ARG A 264 -1.30 20.79 9.84
N SER A 265 -0.06 20.95 10.24
CA SER A 265 0.66 22.20 10.09
C SER A 265 2.05 21.94 9.57
N SER A 266 2.58 22.90 8.83
CA SER A 266 3.95 22.79 8.33
C SER A 266 4.64 24.16 8.26
N ILE A 267 5.96 24.13 8.43
CA ILE A 267 6.84 25.25 8.13
C ILE A 267 7.92 24.70 7.20
N ASN A 268 8.06 25.32 6.02
CA ASN A 268 8.97 24.83 5.00
C ASN A 268 9.89 25.94 4.49
N HIS A 269 11.06 25.53 4.06
CA HIS A 269 12.02 26.31 3.30
C HIS A 269 12.54 25.49 2.13
N SER A 270 12.72 26.10 0.95
CA SER A 270 13.31 25.42 -0.21
C SER A 270 13.95 26.44 -1.15
N SER A 271 15.25 26.40 -1.26
CA SER A 271 15.95 27.24 -2.23
C SER A 271 15.62 26.87 -3.67
N PHE A 272 15.36 25.59 -3.94
CA PHE A 272 14.97 25.11 -5.28
C PHE A 272 13.60 25.65 -5.71
N SER A 273 12.64 25.70 -4.80
CA SER A 273 11.25 26.11 -5.08
C SER A 273 11.02 27.60 -4.84
N ASN A 274 12.07 28.41 -4.69
CA ASN A 274 12.00 29.85 -4.41
C ASN A 274 11.26 30.20 -3.10
N ILE A 275 11.19 29.30 -2.13
CA ILE A 275 10.51 29.52 -0.86
C ILE A 275 11.54 29.83 0.22
N ASP A 276 11.52 31.08 0.73
CA ASP A 276 12.28 31.43 1.92
C ASP A 276 11.62 30.86 3.17
N ARG A 277 10.31 31.03 3.29
CA ARG A 277 9.51 30.43 4.33
C ARG A 277 8.07 30.24 3.85
N SER A 278 7.48 29.08 4.14
CA SER A 278 6.03 28.91 4.06
C SER A 278 5.49 28.33 5.35
N ILE A 279 4.35 28.84 5.79
CA ILE A 279 3.65 28.39 6.99
C ILE A 279 2.24 27.98 6.59
N ALA A 280 1.89 26.73 6.85
CA ALA A 280 0.58 26.18 6.54
C ALA A 280 -0.12 25.61 7.77
N ALA A 281 -1.44 25.72 7.78
CA ALA A 281 -2.31 25.04 8.75
C ALA A 281 -3.58 24.57 8.05
N SER A 282 -3.98 23.33 8.30
CA SER A 282 -5.07 22.68 7.60
C SER A 282 -5.78 21.65 8.48
N PRO A 283 -6.95 22.00 9.07
CA PRO A 283 -7.85 21.02 9.65
C PRO A 283 -8.41 20.09 8.58
N ALA A 284 -8.72 18.86 8.98
CA ALA A 284 -9.22 17.81 8.10
C ALA A 284 -10.18 16.87 8.83
N ILE A 285 -11.08 16.27 8.06
CA ILE A 285 -11.93 15.16 8.46
C ILE A 285 -11.70 14.00 7.49
N GLU A 286 -11.71 12.79 8.04
CA GLU A 286 -11.50 11.57 7.28
C GLU A 286 -12.57 10.55 7.59
N TYR A 287 -13.03 9.87 6.56
CA TYR A 287 -13.92 8.72 6.63
C TYR A 287 -13.25 7.52 6.00
N ASP A 288 -13.17 6.42 6.74
CA ASP A 288 -12.74 5.13 6.22
C ASP A 288 -13.96 4.24 5.96
N PHE A 289 -14.14 3.78 4.74
CA PHE A 289 -15.26 2.91 4.35
C PHE A 289 -15.20 1.54 5.03
N PHE A 290 -14.00 1.10 5.39
CA PHE A 290 -13.76 -0.11 6.16
C PHE A 290 -13.28 0.26 7.57
N PRO A 291 -13.59 -0.53 8.59
CA PRO A 291 -13.05 -0.31 9.93
C PRO A 291 -11.51 -0.30 9.93
N TYR A 292 -10.89 0.56 10.74
CA TYR A 292 -9.42 0.62 10.85
C TYR A 292 -8.77 -0.72 11.25
N SER A 293 -9.51 -1.61 11.91
CA SER A 293 -9.06 -2.97 12.23
C SER A 293 -8.77 -3.83 11.00
N GLU A 294 -9.35 -3.50 9.84
CA GLU A 294 -9.17 -4.22 8.59
C GLU A 294 -8.09 -3.60 7.68
N SER A 295 -7.43 -2.54 8.11
CA SER A 295 -6.48 -1.75 7.30
C SER A 295 -5.28 -2.54 6.77
N THR A 296 -4.97 -3.70 7.34
CA THR A 296 -3.94 -4.61 6.83
C THR A 296 -4.36 -5.38 5.58
N GLU A 297 -5.67 -5.63 5.43
CA GLU A 297 -6.23 -6.36 4.28
C GLU A 297 -6.88 -5.40 3.27
N ARG A 298 -7.67 -4.43 3.76
CA ARG A 298 -8.36 -3.46 2.91
C ARG A 298 -8.54 -2.11 3.61
N SER A 299 -8.38 -1.06 2.85
CA SER A 299 -8.67 0.31 3.26
C SER A 299 -9.21 1.11 2.08
N LEU A 300 -10.15 2.00 2.34
CA LEU A 300 -10.63 2.98 1.38
C LEU A 300 -10.97 4.23 2.18
N THR A 301 -10.15 5.28 2.06
CA THR A 301 -10.31 6.50 2.84
C THR A 301 -10.69 7.67 1.95
N LEU A 302 -11.50 8.55 2.49
CA LEU A 302 -11.83 9.84 1.93
C LEU A 302 -11.53 10.92 2.96
N GLN A 303 -10.60 11.81 2.65
CA GLN A 303 -10.18 12.89 3.54
C GLN A 303 -10.42 14.24 2.86
N TYR A 304 -11.17 15.10 3.53
CA TYR A 304 -11.34 16.49 3.11
C TYR A 304 -10.60 17.41 4.08
N SER A 305 -9.88 18.38 3.53
CA SER A 305 -9.20 19.39 4.31
C SER A 305 -9.42 20.79 3.72
N ILE A 306 -9.40 21.77 4.61
CA ILE A 306 -9.39 23.18 4.25
C ILE A 306 -8.26 23.85 5.03
N GLY A 307 -7.55 24.77 4.43
CA GLY A 307 -6.39 25.35 5.08
C GLY A 307 -5.95 26.67 4.47
N VAL A 308 -4.90 27.20 5.05
CA VAL A 308 -4.26 28.42 4.60
C VAL A 308 -2.76 28.23 4.63
N THR A 309 -2.09 28.74 3.59
CA THR A 309 -0.63 28.80 3.52
C THR A 309 -0.17 30.23 3.27
N THR A 310 0.74 30.71 4.08
CA THR A 310 1.44 31.98 3.84
C THR A 310 2.82 31.67 3.29
N PHE A 311 3.13 32.23 2.14
CA PHE A 311 4.43 32.11 1.48
C PHE A 311 5.21 33.43 1.62
N GLU A 312 6.50 33.31 1.88
CA GLU A 312 7.53 34.32 1.70
C GLU A 312 8.53 33.76 0.70
N TYR A 313 8.74 34.46 -0.37
CA TYR A 313 9.62 34.02 -1.47
C TYR A 313 11.02 34.60 -1.32
N ARG A 314 12.03 33.91 -1.83
CA ARG A 314 13.42 34.38 -1.85
C ARG A 314 13.61 35.44 -2.89
N GLU A 315 12.96 35.31 -4.02
CA GLU A 315 12.99 36.21 -5.16
C GLU A 315 11.57 36.47 -5.63
N VAL A 316 11.36 37.61 -6.31
CA VAL A 316 10.04 37.97 -6.86
C VAL A 316 9.53 36.89 -7.81
N THR A 317 8.26 36.52 -7.63
CA THR A 317 7.64 35.51 -8.48
C THR A 317 7.17 36.06 -9.82
N ILE A 318 6.86 35.19 -10.79
CA ILE A 318 6.25 35.53 -12.08
C ILE A 318 4.94 36.32 -11.96
N PHE A 319 4.32 36.34 -10.76
CA PHE A 319 3.11 37.10 -10.44
C PHE A 319 3.41 38.39 -9.66
N ASP A 320 4.64 38.86 -9.69
CA ASP A 320 5.12 40.07 -8.98
C ASP A 320 4.85 40.02 -7.45
N LYS A 321 4.94 38.82 -6.86
CA LYS A 321 4.77 38.62 -5.44
C LYS A 321 6.09 38.29 -4.74
N PHE A 322 6.29 38.88 -3.57
CA PHE A 322 7.33 38.51 -2.63
C PHE A 322 6.77 37.79 -1.39
N ARG A 323 5.48 38.04 -1.15
CA ARG A 323 4.71 37.36 -0.08
C ARG A 323 3.26 37.26 -0.51
N GLU A 324 2.64 36.13 -0.19
CA GLU A 324 1.20 35.95 -0.35
C GLU A 324 0.63 34.93 0.62
N THR A 325 -0.69 35.05 0.87
CA THR A 325 -1.44 34.08 1.67
C THR A 325 -2.51 33.45 0.82
N VAL A 326 -2.50 32.12 0.77
CA VAL A 326 -3.33 31.32 -0.12
C VAL A 326 -4.22 30.40 0.70
N PRO A 327 -5.52 30.69 0.79
CA PRO A 327 -6.48 29.71 1.28
C PRO A 327 -6.69 28.63 0.22
N SER A 328 -6.77 27.39 0.68
CA SER A 328 -6.93 26.22 -0.21
C SER A 328 -7.79 25.16 0.44
N HIS A 329 -8.33 24.28 -0.37
CA HIS A 329 -8.93 23.03 0.10
C HIS A 329 -8.38 21.85 -0.67
N SER A 330 -8.51 20.65 -0.11
CA SER A 330 -8.13 19.43 -0.81
C SER A 330 -9.03 18.27 -0.43
N LEU A 331 -9.21 17.39 -1.40
CA LEU A 331 -9.86 16.10 -1.26
C LEU A 331 -8.83 15.02 -1.59
N ASN A 332 -8.58 14.13 -0.65
CA ASN A 332 -7.70 12.99 -0.82
C ASN A 332 -8.50 11.70 -0.69
N THR A 333 -8.28 10.78 -1.60
CA THR A 333 -8.83 9.42 -1.54
C THR A 333 -7.68 8.45 -1.65
N SER A 334 -7.66 7.44 -0.78
CA SER A 334 -6.68 6.36 -0.90
C SER A 334 -7.35 4.99 -0.82
N ILE A 335 -6.81 4.03 -1.56
CA ILE A 335 -7.26 2.64 -1.58
C ILE A 335 -6.06 1.73 -1.32
N GLY A 336 -6.28 0.71 -0.51
CA GLY A 336 -5.35 -0.39 -0.30
C GLY A 336 -6.13 -1.70 -0.22
N ILE A 337 -5.74 -2.69 -1.02
CA ILE A 337 -6.31 -4.04 -0.98
C ILE A 337 -5.16 -5.03 -1.05
N ARG A 338 -5.16 -6.01 -0.14
CA ARG A 338 -4.23 -7.14 -0.12
C ARG A 338 -5.01 -8.42 0.00
N ALA A 339 -4.91 -9.25 -1.02
CA ALA A 339 -5.70 -10.46 -1.14
C ALA A 339 -4.86 -11.59 -1.75
N PRO A 340 -5.32 -12.85 -1.67
CA PRO A 340 -4.58 -13.99 -2.24
C PRO A 340 -4.27 -13.89 -3.74
N TRP A 341 -5.02 -13.08 -4.49
CA TRP A 341 -4.80 -12.85 -5.91
C TRP A 341 -3.79 -11.73 -6.19
N GLY A 342 -3.38 -10.97 -5.17
CA GLY A 342 -2.42 -9.87 -5.31
C GLY A 342 -2.77 -8.65 -4.47
N SER A 343 -2.24 -7.50 -4.86
CA SER A 343 -2.44 -6.23 -4.17
C SER A 343 -2.76 -5.09 -5.11
N ILE A 344 -3.57 -4.15 -4.62
CA ILE A 344 -3.86 -2.86 -5.25
C ILE A 344 -3.61 -1.78 -4.22
N GLY A 345 -2.83 -0.78 -4.57
CA GLY A 345 -2.62 0.41 -3.76
C GLY A 345 -2.71 1.66 -4.61
N GLY A 346 -3.19 2.75 -4.03
CA GLY A 346 -3.21 4.01 -4.76
C GLY A 346 -3.81 5.16 -3.98
N SER A 347 -3.55 6.36 -4.44
CA SER A 347 -4.20 7.56 -3.94
C SER A 347 -4.43 8.58 -5.05
N ALA A 348 -5.48 9.36 -4.88
CA ALA A 348 -5.79 10.52 -5.70
C ALA A 348 -6.00 11.72 -4.78
N ASN A 349 -5.37 12.82 -5.11
CA ASN A 349 -5.51 14.09 -4.41
C ASN A 349 -5.88 15.19 -5.41
N ILE A 350 -6.88 15.97 -5.07
CA ILE A 350 -7.17 17.22 -5.75
C ILE A 350 -7.09 18.36 -4.74
N SER A 351 -6.30 19.38 -5.05
CA SER A 351 -6.20 20.60 -4.24
C SER A 351 -6.45 21.80 -5.12
N GLN A 352 -7.09 22.83 -4.56
CA GLN A 352 -7.46 24.04 -5.27
C GLN A 352 -7.31 25.26 -4.36
N HIS A 353 -6.83 26.37 -4.93
CA HIS A 353 -6.76 27.64 -4.26
C HIS A 353 -8.15 28.30 -4.23
N LEU A 354 -8.62 28.72 -3.07
CA LEU A 354 -9.94 29.31 -2.92
C LEU A 354 -10.04 30.76 -3.41
N ASN A 355 -8.91 31.47 -3.47
CA ASN A 355 -8.82 32.82 -4.03
C ASN A 355 -8.55 32.86 -5.54
N HIS A 356 -8.16 31.74 -6.15
CA HIS A 356 -7.86 31.56 -7.57
C HIS A 356 -8.27 30.15 -8.00
N MET A 357 -9.53 29.95 -8.34
CA MET A 357 -10.10 28.62 -8.66
C MET A 357 -9.49 27.96 -9.90
N ASP A 358 -8.83 28.74 -10.76
CA ASP A 358 -8.05 28.28 -11.91
C ASP A 358 -6.74 27.60 -11.49
N ARG A 359 -6.30 27.82 -10.24
CA ARG A 359 -5.07 27.23 -9.69
C ARG A 359 -5.39 26.00 -8.89
N TYR A 360 -5.10 24.86 -9.49
CA TYR A 360 -5.35 23.56 -8.89
C TYR A 360 -4.23 22.59 -9.22
N ARG A 361 -4.13 21.55 -8.39
CA ARG A 361 -3.31 20.37 -8.63
C ARG A 361 -4.15 19.14 -8.50
N PHE A 362 -3.99 18.23 -9.43
CA PHE A 362 -4.47 16.86 -9.32
C PHE A 362 -3.27 15.93 -9.34
N SER A 363 -3.14 15.09 -8.33
CA SER A 363 -2.08 14.08 -8.22
C SER A 363 -2.72 12.71 -8.07
N PHE A 364 -2.26 11.78 -8.86
CA PHE A 364 -2.64 10.37 -8.79
C PHE A 364 -1.39 9.51 -8.70
N ASN A 365 -1.39 8.54 -7.81
CA ASN A 365 -0.43 7.45 -7.82
C ASN A 365 -1.14 6.13 -7.57
N GLY A 366 -0.64 5.05 -8.19
CA GLY A 366 -1.21 3.73 -8.03
C GLY A 366 -0.22 2.65 -8.36
N ASN A 367 -0.34 1.55 -7.64
CA ASN A 367 0.41 0.33 -7.89
C ASN A 367 -0.52 -0.88 -7.81
N THR A 368 -0.21 -1.86 -8.62
CA THR A 368 -0.97 -3.11 -8.69
C THR A 368 0.00 -4.25 -8.96
N ASP A 369 -0.15 -5.32 -8.23
CA ASP A 369 0.49 -6.61 -8.48
C ASP A 369 -0.58 -7.69 -8.45
N ILE A 370 -0.89 -8.29 -9.59
CA ILE A 370 -1.98 -9.25 -9.74
C ILE A 370 -1.46 -10.55 -10.32
N ARG A 371 -1.81 -11.65 -9.68
CA ARG A 371 -1.64 -13.02 -10.19
C ARG A 371 -2.90 -13.42 -10.96
N LEU A 372 -2.80 -13.47 -12.28
CA LEU A 372 -3.96 -13.75 -13.14
C LEU A 372 -4.26 -15.24 -13.25
N PHE A 373 -3.20 -16.05 -13.37
CA PHE A 373 -3.27 -17.51 -13.41
C PHE A 373 -1.91 -18.10 -13.07
N LYS A 374 -1.83 -19.42 -12.98
CA LYS A 374 -0.63 -20.16 -12.58
C LYS A 374 0.64 -19.66 -13.28
N GLY A 375 1.59 -19.20 -12.48
CA GLY A 375 2.88 -18.70 -12.95
C GLY A 375 2.84 -17.34 -13.65
N PHE A 376 1.66 -16.72 -13.85
CA PHE A 376 1.54 -15.45 -14.57
C PHE A 376 1.14 -14.32 -13.62
N SER A 377 2.00 -13.31 -13.52
CA SER A 377 1.71 -12.09 -12.77
C SER A 377 1.91 -10.85 -13.63
N PHE A 378 1.13 -9.84 -13.32
CA PHE A 378 1.18 -8.51 -13.92
C PHE A 378 1.37 -7.47 -12.82
N ASN A 379 2.31 -6.57 -13.02
CA ASN A 379 2.52 -5.44 -12.13
C ASN A 379 2.51 -4.14 -12.92
N ILE A 380 1.92 -3.12 -12.32
CA ILE A 380 1.94 -1.75 -12.85
C ILE A 380 2.12 -0.77 -11.69
N PHE A 381 2.95 0.22 -11.91
CA PHE A 381 3.06 1.42 -11.09
C PHE A 381 2.86 2.64 -11.98
N GLY A 382 2.03 3.58 -11.53
CA GLY A 382 1.79 4.81 -12.26
C GLY A 382 1.69 6.01 -11.33
N GLN A 383 2.23 7.12 -11.79
CA GLN A 383 2.09 8.43 -11.17
C GLN A 383 1.72 9.45 -12.24
N TYR A 384 0.78 10.30 -11.95
CA TYR A 384 0.38 11.42 -12.79
C TYR A 384 0.08 12.65 -11.95
N ASP A 385 0.65 13.79 -12.33
CA ASP A 385 0.39 15.09 -11.74
C ASP A 385 -0.07 16.06 -12.83
N LYS A 386 -1.24 16.64 -12.66
CA LYS A 386 -1.68 17.85 -13.37
C LYS A 386 -1.39 19.04 -12.49
N ILE A 387 -0.55 19.96 -12.99
CA ILE A 387 0.04 21.03 -12.20
C ILE A 387 -0.44 22.37 -12.73
N GLY A 388 -1.20 23.10 -11.93
CA GLY A 388 -1.71 24.43 -12.24
C GLY A 388 -1.50 25.42 -11.09
N ASP A 389 -0.78 25.00 -10.04
CA ASP A 389 -0.63 25.74 -8.79
C ASP A 389 0.79 26.27 -8.53
N GLN A 390 1.64 26.32 -9.55
CA GLN A 390 3.02 26.81 -9.41
C GLN A 390 3.07 28.34 -9.29
N ILE A 391 2.86 28.85 -8.08
CA ILE A 391 2.85 30.30 -7.79
C ILE A 391 4.22 30.87 -7.40
N GLY A 392 5.14 30.01 -6.96
CA GLY A 392 6.47 30.37 -6.46
C GLY A 392 7.56 30.48 -7.53
N LEU A 393 7.23 30.33 -8.81
CA LEU A 393 8.23 30.41 -9.88
C LEU A 393 8.89 31.79 -9.91
N ARG A 394 10.24 31.85 -10.05
CA ARG A 394 10.99 33.06 -10.15
C ARG A 394 10.65 33.83 -11.41
N LYS A 395 10.63 35.16 -11.32
CA LYS A 395 10.40 36.04 -12.46
C LYS A 395 11.60 36.10 -13.40
N ASP A 396 12.79 36.01 -12.84
CA ASP A 396 14.02 36.08 -13.63
C ASP A 396 14.19 34.79 -14.45
N GLU A 397 14.62 34.96 -15.69
CA GLU A 397 14.88 33.83 -16.59
C GLU A 397 16.06 32.99 -16.07
N ALA A 398 15.88 31.68 -16.13
CA ALA A 398 16.96 30.75 -15.79
C ALA A 398 18.09 30.82 -16.84
N THR A 399 19.32 30.78 -16.39
CA THR A 399 20.47 30.66 -17.30
C THR A 399 20.44 29.27 -17.99
N THR A 400 21.18 29.15 -19.10
CA THR A 400 21.28 27.86 -19.81
C THR A 400 21.83 26.78 -18.92
N GLU A 401 22.80 27.07 -18.07
CA GLU A 401 23.42 26.19 -17.11
C GLU A 401 22.41 25.72 -16.04
N GLU A 402 21.65 26.66 -15.48
CA GLU A 402 20.60 26.36 -14.49
C GLU A 402 19.52 25.45 -15.07
N VAL A 403 19.17 25.66 -16.35
CA VAL A 403 18.22 24.83 -17.08
C VAL A 403 18.75 23.42 -17.29
N LEU A 404 19.97 23.30 -17.83
CA LEU A 404 20.58 22.00 -18.15
C LEU A 404 20.83 21.17 -16.89
N LEU A 405 21.28 21.80 -15.82
CA LEU A 405 21.59 21.16 -14.54
C LEU A 405 20.37 21.05 -13.61
N ARG A 406 19.20 21.52 -14.01
CA ARG A 406 17.95 21.53 -13.22
C ARG A 406 18.12 22.14 -11.83
N LEU A 407 18.80 23.27 -11.73
CA LEU A 407 19.14 23.91 -10.46
C LEU A 407 17.97 24.69 -9.83
N GLN A 408 16.91 24.97 -10.58
CA GLN A 408 15.70 25.64 -10.11
C GLN A 408 14.43 25.01 -10.69
N GLN A 409 13.30 25.26 -10.00
CA GLN A 409 11.99 24.81 -10.44
C GLN A 409 11.56 25.58 -11.70
N ARG A 410 11.05 24.84 -12.68
CA ARG A 410 10.51 25.37 -13.93
C ARG A 410 9.01 25.16 -14.04
N ALA A 411 8.36 26.01 -14.84
CA ALA A 411 6.96 25.85 -15.18
C ALA A 411 6.73 24.49 -15.87
N THR A 412 5.77 23.73 -15.36
CA THR A 412 5.31 22.50 -15.99
C THR A 412 3.80 22.33 -15.75
N GLY A 413 3.07 21.92 -16.78
CA GLY A 413 1.62 21.73 -16.69
C GLY A 413 1.24 20.31 -16.25
N TYR A 414 2.15 19.36 -16.38
CA TYR A 414 1.94 17.97 -15.96
C TYR A 414 3.26 17.23 -15.83
N SER A 415 3.24 16.17 -15.08
CA SER A 415 4.28 15.14 -15.07
C SER A 415 3.65 13.75 -14.95
N TYR A 416 4.29 12.75 -15.50
CA TYR A 416 3.88 11.36 -15.32
C TYR A 416 5.09 10.44 -15.29
N TYR A 417 4.90 9.35 -14.60
CA TYR A 417 5.79 8.20 -14.61
C TYR A 417 4.94 6.93 -14.62
N MET A 418 5.29 5.97 -15.46
CA MET A 418 4.62 4.68 -15.50
C MET A 418 5.67 3.59 -15.70
N ASN A 419 5.54 2.53 -14.93
CA ASN A 419 6.29 1.30 -15.06
C ASN A 419 5.30 0.13 -15.06
N PHE A 420 5.47 -0.81 -15.96
CA PHE A 420 4.68 -2.02 -16.01
C PHE A 420 5.56 -3.22 -16.30
N GLY A 421 5.15 -4.38 -15.80
CA GLY A 421 5.85 -5.63 -16.00
C GLY A 421 4.90 -6.81 -16.09
N ILE A 422 5.31 -7.78 -16.87
CA ILE A 422 4.65 -9.07 -16.98
C ILE A 422 5.68 -10.12 -16.63
N ASN A 423 5.34 -11.00 -15.70
CA ASN A 423 6.21 -12.12 -15.33
C ASN A 423 5.47 -13.42 -15.58
N TYR A 424 6.11 -14.31 -16.30
CA TYR A 424 5.60 -15.65 -16.52
C TYR A 424 6.65 -16.69 -16.14
N SER A 425 6.33 -17.44 -15.09
CA SER A 425 7.18 -18.52 -14.57
C SER A 425 6.56 -19.87 -14.87
N PHE A 426 7.31 -20.73 -15.52
CA PHE A 426 6.88 -22.09 -15.88
C PHE A 426 7.95 -23.12 -15.51
N GLY A 427 7.61 -24.39 -15.54
CA GLY A 427 8.51 -25.50 -15.19
C GLY A 427 8.18 -26.13 -13.83
N SER A 428 9.21 -26.53 -13.07
CA SER A 428 9.00 -27.18 -11.75
C SER A 428 8.21 -26.30 -10.81
N ILE A 429 7.24 -26.90 -10.11
CA ILE A 429 6.47 -26.25 -9.06
C ILE A 429 7.23 -26.20 -7.73
N PHE A 430 8.22 -27.10 -7.53
CA PHE A 430 8.96 -27.20 -6.27
C PHE A 430 10.07 -26.15 -6.21
N ASN A 431 10.18 -25.51 -5.07
CA ASN A 431 11.10 -24.40 -4.79
C ASN A 431 11.77 -24.53 -3.41
N SER A 432 11.98 -25.77 -2.95
CA SER A 432 12.51 -26.04 -1.61
C SER A 432 14.03 -25.98 -1.53
N THR A 433 14.73 -26.16 -2.65
CA THR A 433 16.21 -26.28 -2.65
C THR A 433 16.86 -24.90 -2.65
N VAL A 434 17.73 -24.65 -1.67
CA VAL A 434 18.58 -23.45 -1.59
C VAL A 434 20.00 -23.81 -2.01
N ASN A 435 20.55 -23.09 -2.96
CA ASN A 435 21.94 -23.24 -3.38
C ASN A 435 22.59 -21.86 -3.60
N PRO A 436 23.29 -21.32 -2.59
CA PRO A 436 23.93 -20.00 -2.65
C PRO A 436 25.25 -19.97 -3.43
N ARG A 437 25.69 -21.11 -4.04
CA ARG A 437 26.94 -21.17 -4.76
C ARG A 437 26.89 -20.26 -5.98
N PHE A 438 27.92 -19.44 -6.18
CA PHE A 438 28.00 -18.40 -7.21
C PHE A 438 26.87 -17.37 -7.17
N GLY A 439 26.00 -17.39 -6.12
CA GLY A 439 25.12 -16.31 -5.78
C GLY A 439 25.94 -15.21 -5.14
N GLY A 440 25.97 -14.03 -5.73
CA GLY A 440 26.57 -12.88 -5.08
C GLY A 440 25.84 -12.65 -3.75
N GLY A 441 26.54 -12.86 -2.65
CA GLY A 441 25.99 -12.53 -1.34
C GLY A 441 25.67 -11.06 -1.31
N CYS A 442 24.41 -10.72 -1.20
CA CYS A 442 24.02 -9.39 -0.80
C CYS A 442 24.29 -9.21 0.68
N CYS A 443 25.11 -8.25 0.99
CA CYS A 443 25.17 -7.62 2.29
C CYS A 443 24.30 -6.36 2.27
#